data_1f9501f1a9d77816c204b08788488fa0
#
_entry.id   1f9501f1a9d77816c204b08788488fa0
#
_cell.length_a   1.000
_cell.length_b   1.000
_cell.length_c   1.000
_cell.angle_alpha   90.00
_cell.angle_beta   90.00
_cell.angle_gamma   90.00
#
_symmetry.space_group_name_H-M   'P 1'
#
loop_
_entity.id
_entity.type
_entity.pdbx_description
1 polymer ?
#
loop_
_entity_poly.entity_id
_entity_poly.type
_entity_poly.pdbx_seq_one_letter_code
_entity_poly.pdbx_strand_id
1 'polypeptide(L)'
;MFISSDGNYCNLVQTDNETRMLTFQLGQIENMIHDQLGTEGNPFIRLGRGLIINRDYIYYINVQNQKLILSDVSRFTHTVSASKEGLKQIKELIEKEVKG
;
A
#
# COMPACT_ATOMS: atom_id res chain seq x y z
N MET A 1 -3.71 5.22 3.85
CA MET A 1 -2.31 5.27 4.27
C MET A 1 -1.45 4.42 3.36
N PHE A 2 -0.37 4.96 2.88
CA PHE A 2 0.56 4.21 2.04
C PHE A 2 1.95 4.83 2.12
N ILE A 3 2.95 4.06 1.68
CA ILE A 3 4.35 4.49 1.65
C ILE A 3 4.87 4.31 0.22
N SER A 4 5.40 5.37 -0.37
CA SER A 4 5.98 5.33 -1.71
C SER A 4 7.47 5.61 -1.64
N SER A 5 8.23 4.94 -2.49
CA SER A 5 9.67 5.16 -2.60
C SER A 5 9.96 6.22 -3.66
N ASP A 6 10.87 7.14 -3.33
CA ASP A 6 11.33 8.19 -4.24
C ASP A 6 12.86 8.21 -4.19
N GLY A 7 13.48 7.27 -4.88
CA GLY A 7 14.94 7.13 -4.87
C GLY A 7 15.47 6.71 -3.51
N ASN A 8 16.17 7.62 -2.84
CA ASN A 8 16.80 7.35 -1.55
C ASN A 8 15.87 7.57 -0.36
N TYR A 9 14.66 8.06 -0.60
CA TYR A 9 13.72 8.42 0.45
C TYR A 9 12.40 7.69 0.26
N CYS A 10 11.68 7.54 1.36
CA CYS A 10 10.30 7.06 1.32
C CYS A 10 9.38 8.16 1.84
N ASN A 11 8.20 8.26 1.24
CA ASN A 11 7.18 9.20 1.66
C ASN A 11 6.02 8.43 2.29
N LEU A 12 5.73 8.72 3.55
CA LEU A 12 4.58 8.17 4.25
C LEU A 12 3.42 9.14 4.12
N VAL A 13 2.36 8.71 3.45
CA VAL A 13 1.12 9.51 3.31
C VAL A 13 0.11 8.98 4.31
N GLN A 14 -0.29 9.84 5.23
CA GLN A 14 -1.20 9.48 6.33
C GLN A 14 -2.65 9.80 5.95
N THR A 15 -3.59 9.30 6.75
CA THR A 15 -5.02 9.49 6.49
C THR A 15 -5.48 10.93 6.64
N ASP A 16 -4.70 11.78 7.29
CA ASP A 16 -4.94 13.22 7.37
C ASP A 16 -4.36 14.00 6.17
N ASN A 17 -3.89 13.28 5.15
CA ASN A 17 -3.24 13.82 3.96
C ASN A 17 -1.87 14.46 4.23
N GLU A 18 -1.34 14.33 5.41
CA GLU A 18 0.01 14.77 5.70
C GLU A 18 1.03 13.77 5.15
N THR A 19 2.11 14.31 4.60
CA THR A 19 3.19 13.50 4.05
C THR A 19 4.43 13.69 4.91
N ARG A 20 5.03 12.57 5.34
CA ARG A 20 6.29 12.58 6.08
C ARG A 20 7.36 11.87 5.28
N MET A 21 8.52 12.50 5.18
CA MET A 21 9.67 11.90 4.53
C MET A 21 10.41 11.00 5.51
N LEU A 22 10.68 9.78 5.07
CA LEU A 22 11.43 8.80 5.86
C LEU A 22 12.77 8.55 5.17
N THR A 23 13.83 8.50 5.95
CA THR A 23 15.19 8.30 5.43
C THR A 23 15.56 6.83 5.28
N PHE A 24 14.61 5.94 5.48
CA PHE A 24 14.82 4.49 5.34
C PHE A 24 14.45 4.04 3.93
N GLN A 25 15.10 2.96 3.48
CA GLN A 25 14.68 2.31 2.25
C GLN A 25 13.39 1.52 2.48
N LEU A 26 12.64 1.30 1.41
CA LEU A 26 11.32 0.64 1.50
C LEU A 26 11.43 -0.76 2.12
N GLY A 27 12.46 -1.52 1.75
CA GLY A 27 12.68 -2.84 2.32
C GLY A 27 12.92 -2.82 3.82
N GLN A 28 13.62 -1.80 4.31
CA GLN A 28 13.85 -1.63 5.75
C GLN A 28 12.54 -1.33 6.47
N ILE A 29 11.70 -0.47 5.87
CA ILE A 29 10.40 -0.15 6.45
C ILE A 29 9.52 -1.37 6.49
N GLU A 30 9.52 -2.17 5.42
CA GLU A 30 8.77 -3.43 5.37
C GLU A 30 9.17 -4.36 6.52
N ASN A 31 10.47 -4.51 6.76
CA ASN A 31 10.97 -5.34 7.85
C ASN A 31 10.55 -4.79 9.21
N MET A 32 10.59 -3.48 9.39
CA MET A 32 10.17 -2.86 10.64
C MET A 32 8.69 -3.10 10.92
N ILE A 33 7.86 -3.00 9.91
CA ILE A 33 6.43 -3.26 10.02
C ILE A 33 6.20 -4.73 10.38
N HIS A 34 6.92 -5.63 9.70
CA HIS A 34 6.80 -7.07 9.95
C HIS A 34 7.20 -7.42 11.38
N ASP A 35 8.29 -6.82 11.89
CA ASP A 35 8.76 -7.07 13.24
C ASP A 35 7.78 -6.60 14.31
N GLN A 36 7.07 -5.50 14.04
CA GLN A 36 6.11 -4.94 15.01
C GLN A 36 4.74 -5.60 14.94
N LEU A 37 4.26 -5.90 13.74
CA LEU A 37 2.90 -6.38 13.53
C LEU A 37 2.81 -7.89 13.29
N GLY A 38 3.94 -8.51 12.94
CA GLY A 38 3.98 -9.92 12.60
C GLY A 38 3.36 -10.21 11.25
N THR A 39 3.08 -11.49 11.00
CA THR A 39 2.50 -11.95 9.74
C THR A 39 0.98 -11.89 9.77
N GLU A 40 0.39 -12.23 10.91
CA GLU A 40 -1.06 -12.20 11.08
C GLU A 40 -1.50 -10.82 11.54
N GLY A 41 -2.59 -10.34 10.97
CA GLY A 41 -3.14 -9.03 11.31
C GLY A 41 -2.41 -7.85 10.71
N ASN A 42 -1.39 -8.10 9.89
CA ASN A 42 -0.64 -7.02 9.24
C ASN A 42 -1.41 -6.58 7.98
N PRO A 43 -1.96 -5.35 7.97
CA PRO A 43 -2.72 -4.88 6.81
C PRO A 43 -1.86 -4.34 5.69
N PHE A 44 -0.54 -4.26 5.88
CA PHE A 44 0.35 -3.65 4.90
C PHE A 44 0.81 -4.66 3.87
N ILE A 45 0.71 -4.27 2.59
CA ILE A 45 1.07 -5.10 1.46
C ILE A 45 2.11 -4.36 0.63
N ARG A 46 3.21 -5.04 0.31
CA ARG A 46 4.22 -4.47 -0.57
C ARG A 46 3.86 -4.74 -2.02
N LEU A 47 3.87 -3.67 -2.83
CA LEU A 47 3.61 -3.74 -4.26
C LEU A 47 4.88 -3.37 -5.02
N GLY A 48 5.54 -4.36 -5.58
CA GLY A 48 6.75 -4.11 -6.35
C GLY A 48 7.86 -3.52 -5.50
N ARG A 49 8.63 -2.63 -6.11
CA ARG A 49 9.82 -2.06 -5.47
C ARG A 49 9.58 -0.69 -4.83
N GLY A 50 8.47 -0.06 -5.14
CA GLY A 50 8.28 1.33 -4.78
C GLY A 50 7.08 1.65 -3.89
N LEU A 51 6.32 0.66 -3.43
CA LEU A 51 5.06 0.96 -2.78
C LEU A 51 4.73 -0.04 -1.67
N ILE A 52 4.28 0.48 -0.53
CA ILE A 52 3.63 -0.30 0.52
C ILE A 52 2.28 0.35 0.77
N ILE A 53 1.21 -0.43 0.74
CA ILE A 53 -0.14 0.08 0.96
C ILE A 53 -0.80 -0.59 2.15
N ASN A 54 -1.77 0.09 2.73
CA ASN A 54 -2.64 -0.49 3.74
C ASN A 54 -3.90 -1.02 3.04
N ARG A 55 -4.08 -2.35 3.04
CA ARG A 55 -5.18 -2.99 2.31
C ARG A 55 -6.56 -2.57 2.81
N ASP A 56 -6.66 -2.12 4.05
CA ASP A 56 -7.94 -1.69 4.62
C ASP A 56 -8.45 -0.41 3.96
N TYR A 57 -7.60 0.30 3.24
CA TYR A 57 -7.97 1.52 2.53
C TYR A 57 -8.14 1.33 1.03
N ILE A 58 -8.07 0.09 0.53
CA ILE A 58 -8.28 -0.17 -0.89
C ILE A 58 -9.75 0.06 -1.23
N TYR A 59 -10.00 1.02 -2.11
CA TYR A 59 -11.34 1.38 -2.55
C TYR A 59 -11.66 0.82 -3.93
N TYR A 60 -10.69 0.89 -4.86
CA TYR A 60 -10.90 0.48 -6.23
C TYR A 60 -9.59 0.05 -6.88
N ILE A 61 -9.63 -1.01 -7.67
CA ILE A 61 -8.47 -1.53 -8.39
C ILE A 61 -8.78 -1.53 -9.88
N ASN A 62 -7.95 -0.82 -10.67
CA ASN A 62 -8.05 -0.82 -12.12
C ASN A 62 -6.77 -1.40 -12.70
N VAL A 63 -6.79 -2.70 -13.02
CA VAL A 63 -5.63 -3.41 -13.53
C VAL A 63 -5.20 -2.89 -14.90
N GLN A 64 -6.17 -2.61 -15.77
CA GLN A 64 -5.87 -2.18 -17.15
C GLN A 64 -5.14 -0.85 -17.19
N ASN A 65 -5.57 0.11 -16.37
CA ASN A 65 -4.97 1.43 -16.30
C ASN A 65 -3.85 1.52 -15.27
N GLN A 66 -3.55 0.41 -14.57
CA GLN A 66 -2.51 0.33 -13.55
C GLN A 66 -2.70 1.36 -12.44
N LYS A 67 -3.95 1.50 -11.99
CA LYS A 67 -4.31 2.46 -10.94
C LYS A 67 -4.93 1.75 -9.75
N LEU A 68 -4.60 2.25 -8.58
CA LEU A 68 -5.17 1.79 -7.31
C LEU A 68 -5.66 3.00 -6.55
N ILE A 69 -6.92 2.99 -6.14
CA ILE A 69 -7.49 4.07 -5.36
C ILE A 69 -7.57 3.65 -3.90
N LEU A 70 -6.94 4.44 -3.04
CA LEU A 70 -6.97 4.25 -1.60
C LEU A 70 -7.86 5.34 -0.98
N SER A 71 -8.77 4.94 -0.12
CA SER A 71 -9.71 5.88 0.48
C SER A 71 -10.18 5.40 1.84
N ASP A 72 -10.42 6.34 2.76
CA ASP A 72 -11.10 6.07 4.02
C ASP A 72 -12.60 6.39 3.92
N VAL A 73 -13.07 6.66 2.69
CA VAL A 73 -14.46 7.00 2.36
C VAL A 73 -14.90 8.35 2.97
N SER A 74 -13.96 9.11 3.53
CA SER A 74 -14.26 10.40 4.16
C SER A 74 -13.41 11.51 3.52
N ARG A 75 -12.20 11.73 4.01
CA ARG A 75 -11.34 12.82 3.54
C ARG A 75 -10.13 12.34 2.76
N PHE A 76 -9.71 11.12 3.02
CA PHE A 76 -8.51 10.56 2.41
C PHE A 76 -8.89 9.86 1.11
N THR A 77 -8.35 10.33 0.00
CA THR A 77 -8.49 9.67 -1.29
C THR A 77 -7.22 9.92 -2.10
N HIS A 78 -6.54 8.84 -2.46
CA HIS A 78 -5.32 8.92 -3.27
C HIS A 78 -5.35 7.87 -4.36
N THR A 79 -4.91 8.28 -5.55
CA THR A 79 -4.72 7.37 -6.67
C THR A 79 -3.23 7.11 -6.82
N VAL A 80 -2.85 5.85 -6.74
CA VAL A 80 -1.45 5.45 -6.92
C VAL A 80 -1.32 4.54 -8.13
N SER A 81 -0.15 4.59 -8.77
CA SER A 81 0.15 3.71 -9.90
C SER A 81 0.88 2.48 -9.39
N ALA A 82 0.51 1.32 -9.92
CA ALA A 82 1.14 0.06 -9.57
C ALA A 82 1.20 -0.85 -10.80
N SER A 83 2.09 -1.84 -10.79
CA SER A 83 2.22 -2.77 -11.89
C SER A 83 0.96 -3.63 -12.03
N LYS A 84 0.69 -4.10 -13.26
CA LYS A 84 -0.44 -5.00 -13.49
C LYS A 84 -0.33 -6.26 -12.65
N GLU A 85 0.87 -6.81 -12.54
CA GLU A 85 1.11 -8.01 -11.74
C GLU A 85 0.82 -7.78 -10.27
N GLY A 86 1.29 -6.66 -9.72
CA GLY A 86 1.02 -6.30 -8.34
C GLY A 86 -0.47 -6.12 -8.06
N LEU A 87 -1.17 -5.45 -8.98
CA LEU A 87 -2.61 -5.25 -8.83
C LEU A 87 -3.39 -6.55 -8.93
N LYS A 88 -2.97 -7.47 -9.80
CA LYS A 88 -3.60 -8.79 -9.90
C LYS A 88 -3.39 -9.59 -8.62
N GLN A 89 -2.19 -9.53 -8.03
CA GLN A 89 -1.91 -10.21 -6.77
C GLN A 89 -2.80 -9.70 -5.64
N ILE A 90 -2.98 -8.38 -5.55
CA ILE A 90 -3.86 -7.80 -4.53
C ILE A 90 -5.31 -8.23 -4.76
N LYS A 91 -5.75 -8.19 -5.99
CA LYS A 91 -7.12 -8.59 -6.33
C LYS A 91 -7.39 -10.04 -5.93
N GLU A 92 -6.46 -10.94 -6.22
CA GLU A 92 -6.58 -12.34 -5.83
C GLU A 92 -6.59 -12.50 -4.31
N LEU A 93 -5.74 -11.76 -3.62
CA LEU A 93 -5.65 -11.82 -2.16
C LEU A 93 -6.98 -11.39 -1.52
N ILE A 94 -7.56 -10.31 -2.00
CA ILE A 94 -8.84 -9.79 -1.50
C ILE A 94 -9.96 -10.78 -1.79
N GLU A 95 -9.99 -11.35 -2.99
CA GLU A 95 -11.01 -12.34 -3.37
C GLU A 95 -10.93 -13.58 -2.49
N LYS A 96 -9.72 -14.03 -2.14
CA LYS A 96 -9.54 -15.15 -1.23
C LYS A 96 -10.07 -14.84 0.17
N GLU A 97 -9.84 -13.64 0.67
CA GLU A 97 -10.30 -13.25 1.99
C GLU A 97 -11.83 -13.17 2.06
N VAL A 98 -12.45 -12.72 0.96
CA VAL A 98 -13.92 -12.63 0.90
C VAL A 98 -14.56 -14.01 0.82
N LYS A 99 -13.90 -14.96 0.15
CA LYS A 99 -14.41 -16.32 -0.01
C LYS A 99 -14.06 -17.23 1.16
N GLY A 100 -13.06 -16.88 1.88
CA GLY A 100 -12.63 -17.68 3.04
C GLY A 100 -13.45 -17.37 4.25
#